data_bd126a903e2bd2ef1d6e37d440975277
#
_entry.id   bd126a903e2bd2ef1d6e37d440975277
#
_cell.length_a   1.000
_cell.length_b   1.000
_cell.length_c   1.000
_cell.angle_alpha   90.00
_cell.angle_beta   90.00
_cell.angle_gamma   90.00
#
_symmetry.space_group_name_H-M   'P 1'
#
loop_
_entity.id
_entity.type
_entity.pdbx_description
1 polymer ?
#
loop_
_entity_poly.entity_id
_entity_poly.type
_entity_poly.pdbx_seq_one_letter_code
_entity_poly.pdbx_strand_id
1 'polypeptide(L)'
;MPLAALPLLVALGASASTPPAPLYDRVAHHYAENDGVRVHYVSLGEGPLVVMIHGFPDYWYTWRNQMDAIAETHRVVAIDMRGYNLSDQPAGVHSYAMPHLVADVVAVVQHAGAEKATIVGHDWGGMVAWQVAFAHPEVTERLVILNLPHPRGLMRELATNPRQQENSQYARDFQQPGAHE
;
A
#
# COMPACT_ATOMS: atom_id res chain seq x y z
N MET A 1 0.13 -34.72 67.07
CA MET A 1 -0.65 -33.68 66.41
C MET A 1 -0.04 -33.43 65.03
N PRO A 2 -0.68 -33.77 63.88
CA PRO A 2 -0.12 -33.47 62.57
C PRO A 2 -0.46 -32.03 62.12
N LEU A 3 0.58 -31.29 61.68
CA LEU A 3 0.43 -30.00 61.04
C LEU A 3 -0.25 -30.15 59.66
N ALA A 4 -1.37 -29.51 59.50
CA ALA A 4 -2.04 -29.39 58.20
C ALA A 4 -1.34 -28.31 57.37
N ALA A 5 -0.79 -28.69 56.18
CA ALA A 5 -0.28 -27.76 55.20
C ALA A 5 -1.44 -27.16 54.39
N LEU A 6 -1.59 -25.85 54.45
CA LEU A 6 -2.53 -25.10 53.62
C LEU A 6 -1.93 -24.93 52.22
N PRO A 7 -2.63 -25.25 51.11
CA PRO A 7 -2.11 -24.96 49.76
C PRO A 7 -2.27 -23.46 49.46
N LEU A 8 -1.15 -22.84 49.11
CA LEU A 8 -1.09 -21.46 48.60
C LEU A 8 -1.63 -21.45 47.15
N LEU A 9 -2.87 -21.00 46.97
CA LEU A 9 -3.46 -20.81 45.62
C LEU A 9 -2.90 -19.50 45.02
N VAL A 10 -1.91 -19.60 44.16
CA VAL A 10 -1.45 -18.45 43.36
C VAL A 10 -2.44 -18.28 42.20
N ALA A 11 -3.31 -17.33 42.31
CA ALA A 11 -4.17 -16.91 41.22
C ALA A 11 -3.30 -16.16 40.17
N LEU A 12 -2.94 -16.82 39.07
CA LEU A 12 -2.43 -16.18 37.87
C LEU A 12 -3.55 -15.36 37.22
N GLY A 13 -3.61 -14.08 37.55
CA GLY A 13 -4.48 -13.12 36.88
C GLY A 13 -4.02 -12.96 35.43
N ALA A 14 -4.65 -13.67 34.52
CA ALA A 14 -4.54 -13.34 33.09
C ALA A 14 -5.16 -11.94 32.88
N SER A 15 -4.30 -10.93 32.73
CA SER A 15 -4.73 -9.60 32.29
C SER A 15 -5.25 -9.75 30.86
N ALA A 16 -6.56 -9.77 30.69
CA ALA A 16 -7.18 -9.70 29.37
C ALA A 16 -6.84 -8.31 28.79
N SER A 17 -5.88 -8.26 27.87
CA SER A 17 -5.60 -7.05 27.11
C SER A 17 -6.84 -6.70 26.31
N THR A 18 -7.37 -5.48 26.50
CA THR A 18 -8.44 -4.94 25.65
C THR A 18 -7.95 -5.00 24.19
N PRO A 19 -8.75 -5.54 23.26
CA PRO A 19 -8.37 -5.52 21.86
C PRO A 19 -8.07 -4.09 21.40
N PRO A 20 -7.08 -3.88 20.53
CA PRO A 20 -6.75 -2.55 20.04
C PRO A 20 -7.98 -1.92 19.36
N ALA A 21 -8.07 -0.59 19.41
CA ALA A 21 -9.06 0.17 18.67
C ALA A 21 -9.02 -0.19 17.17
N PRO A 22 -10.11 -0.05 16.42
CA PRO A 22 -10.12 -0.29 14.99
C PRO A 22 -8.99 0.47 14.28
N LEU A 23 -8.40 -0.13 13.25
CA LEU A 23 -7.26 0.50 12.53
C LEU A 23 -7.59 1.92 12.07
N TYR A 24 -8.81 2.16 11.61
CA TYR A 24 -9.28 3.47 11.16
C TYR A 24 -9.11 4.58 12.20
N ASP A 25 -9.25 4.25 13.48
CA ASP A 25 -9.16 5.20 14.60
C ASP A 25 -7.71 5.40 15.09
N ARG A 26 -6.76 4.59 14.57
CA ARG A 26 -5.36 4.58 15.02
C ARG A 26 -4.39 5.17 14.01
N VAL A 27 -4.77 5.24 12.74
CA VAL A 27 -3.92 5.80 11.70
C VAL A 27 -3.93 7.34 11.73
N ALA A 28 -2.79 7.95 11.43
CA ALA A 28 -2.72 9.37 11.17
C ALA A 28 -2.92 9.65 9.67
N HIS A 29 -3.75 10.64 9.35
CA HIS A 29 -4.05 11.04 7.97
C HIS A 29 -3.16 12.20 7.53
N HIS A 30 -2.65 12.13 6.31
CA HIS A 30 -1.71 13.09 5.74
C HIS A 30 -2.03 13.36 4.27
N TYR A 31 -1.48 14.48 3.76
CA TYR A 31 -1.53 14.83 2.34
C TYR A 31 -0.15 15.26 1.87
N ALA A 32 0.42 14.55 0.92
CA ALA A 32 1.58 14.99 0.16
C ALA A 32 1.12 15.77 -1.08
N GLU A 33 1.86 16.78 -1.50
CA GLU A 33 1.56 17.55 -2.70
C GLU A 33 2.55 17.23 -3.81
N ASN A 34 2.03 16.98 -5.01
CA ASN A 34 2.80 16.78 -6.22
C ASN A 34 2.15 17.54 -7.38
N ASP A 35 2.79 18.62 -7.82
CA ASP A 35 2.35 19.45 -8.95
C ASP A 35 0.87 19.87 -8.86
N GLY A 36 0.48 20.39 -7.68
CA GLY A 36 -0.87 20.86 -7.39
C GLY A 36 -1.91 19.75 -7.12
N VAL A 37 -1.50 18.49 -7.11
CA VAL A 37 -2.35 17.34 -6.74
C VAL A 37 -2.02 16.88 -5.33
N ARG A 38 -3.03 16.85 -4.44
CA ARG A 38 -2.89 16.34 -3.08
C ARG A 38 -3.13 14.84 -3.07
N VAL A 39 -2.13 14.11 -2.63
CA VAL A 39 -2.15 12.65 -2.49
C VAL A 39 -2.34 12.32 -1.01
N HIS A 40 -3.50 11.77 -0.69
CA HIS A 40 -3.80 11.30 0.65
C HIS A 40 -3.02 10.02 0.98
N TYR A 41 -2.55 9.91 2.20
CA TYR A 41 -2.04 8.68 2.76
C TYR A 41 -2.28 8.59 4.26
N VAL A 42 -2.28 7.38 4.79
CA VAL A 42 -2.31 7.12 6.22
C VAL A 42 -0.98 6.59 6.70
N SER A 43 -0.65 6.83 7.97
CA SER A 43 0.56 6.27 8.59
C SER A 43 0.27 5.62 9.94
N LEU A 44 1.08 4.60 10.28
CA LEU A 44 1.06 3.90 11.56
C LEU A 44 2.47 3.40 11.89
N GLY A 45 2.82 3.37 13.19
CA GLY A 45 4.12 2.88 13.67
C GLY A 45 5.26 3.86 13.47
N GLU A 46 6.46 3.44 13.86
CA GLU A 46 7.71 4.20 13.78
C GLU A 46 8.85 3.31 13.25
N GLY A 47 9.94 3.92 12.75
CA GLY A 47 11.09 3.20 12.23
C GLY A 47 11.29 3.36 10.72
N PRO A 48 11.96 2.40 10.05
CA PRO A 48 12.18 2.44 8.59
C PRO A 48 10.87 2.52 7.82
N LEU A 49 10.85 3.32 6.76
CA LEU A 49 9.62 3.59 6.01
C LEU A 49 9.25 2.42 5.07
N VAL A 50 7.97 2.04 5.13
CA VAL A 50 7.32 1.12 4.17
C VAL A 50 6.16 1.88 3.52
N VAL A 51 6.17 2.02 2.20
CA VAL A 51 5.09 2.65 1.43
C VAL A 51 4.33 1.58 0.66
N MET A 52 3.02 1.49 0.90
CA MET A 52 2.13 0.48 0.33
C MET A 52 1.17 1.12 -0.67
N ILE A 53 1.14 0.59 -1.90
CA ILE A 53 0.38 1.11 -3.04
C ILE A 53 -0.68 0.08 -3.42
N HIS A 54 -1.95 0.50 -3.32
CA HIS A 54 -3.11 -0.38 -3.61
C HIS A 54 -3.30 -0.63 -5.10
N GLY A 55 -4.15 -1.61 -5.43
CA GLY A 55 -4.60 -1.91 -6.78
C GLY A 55 -5.95 -1.28 -7.15
N PHE A 56 -6.48 -1.66 -8.32
CA PHE A 56 -7.82 -1.28 -8.77
C PHE A 56 -8.85 -2.33 -8.33
N PRO A 57 -10.05 -1.93 -7.89
CA PRO A 57 -10.57 -0.58 -7.58
C PRO A 57 -10.55 -0.28 -6.07
N ASP A 58 -9.40 -0.35 -5.46
CA ASP A 58 -9.21 -0.36 -4.00
C ASP A 58 -8.71 1.03 -3.49
N TYR A 59 -8.34 1.10 -2.20
CA TYR A 59 -7.79 2.28 -1.54
C TYR A 59 -6.90 1.84 -0.35
N TRP A 60 -6.32 2.76 0.43
CA TRP A 60 -5.35 2.47 1.49
C TRP A 60 -5.80 1.33 2.44
N TYR A 61 -7.10 1.18 2.70
CA TYR A 61 -7.64 0.22 3.67
C TYR A 61 -7.51 -1.25 3.24
N THR A 62 -7.17 -1.51 1.98
CA THR A 62 -6.83 -2.87 1.50
C THR A 62 -5.71 -3.48 2.33
N TRP A 63 -4.80 -2.64 2.85
CA TRP A 63 -3.63 -3.01 3.64
C TRP A 63 -3.89 -3.21 5.14
N ARG A 64 -5.14 -3.09 5.59
CA ARG A 64 -5.52 -3.11 7.02
C ARG A 64 -4.96 -4.29 7.82
N ASN A 65 -4.86 -5.47 7.19
CA ASN A 65 -4.40 -6.68 7.87
C ASN A 65 -2.86 -6.76 7.96
N GLN A 66 -2.15 -6.05 7.07
CA GLN A 66 -0.68 -6.02 7.03
C GLN A 66 -0.13 -4.87 7.87
N MET A 67 -0.84 -3.73 7.93
CA MET A 67 -0.37 -2.52 8.59
C MET A 67 -0.04 -2.75 10.06
N ASP A 68 -0.90 -3.44 10.81
CA ASP A 68 -0.68 -3.70 12.24
C ASP A 68 0.61 -4.48 12.49
N ALA A 69 0.81 -5.56 11.75
CA ALA A 69 1.99 -6.41 11.93
C ALA A 69 3.29 -5.69 11.51
N ILE A 70 3.26 -4.91 10.44
CA ILE A 70 4.44 -4.20 9.95
C ILE A 70 4.74 -3.00 10.85
N ALA A 71 3.72 -2.34 11.41
CA ALA A 71 3.86 -1.18 12.29
C ALA A 71 4.55 -1.51 13.64
N GLU A 72 4.68 -2.77 14.01
CA GLU A 72 5.46 -3.17 15.19
C GLU A 72 6.94 -2.81 15.08
N THR A 73 7.48 -2.72 13.86
CA THR A 73 8.92 -2.50 13.62
C THR A 73 9.23 -1.45 12.56
N HIS A 74 8.21 -0.96 11.84
CA HIS A 74 8.37 -0.03 10.72
C HIS A 74 7.32 1.09 10.81
N ARG A 75 7.64 2.22 10.23
CA ARG A 75 6.63 3.22 9.90
C ARG A 75 5.95 2.82 8.59
N VAL A 76 4.70 2.38 8.68
CA VAL A 76 3.89 2.00 7.52
C VAL A 76 3.12 3.21 7.01
N VAL A 77 3.18 3.43 5.72
CA VAL A 77 2.39 4.40 4.97
C VAL A 77 1.60 3.65 3.91
N ALA A 78 0.28 3.84 3.88
CA ALA A 78 -0.58 3.32 2.83
C ALA A 78 -1.23 4.50 2.09
N ILE A 79 -1.00 4.60 0.78
CA ILE A 79 -1.46 5.72 -0.03
C ILE A 79 -2.84 5.45 -0.64
N ASP A 80 -3.59 6.51 -0.90
CA ASP A 80 -4.63 6.52 -1.92
C ASP A 80 -4.00 7.11 -3.20
N MET A 81 -3.89 6.32 -4.26
CA MET A 81 -3.40 6.86 -5.52
C MET A 81 -4.29 8.01 -5.99
N ARG A 82 -3.74 8.97 -6.79
CA ARG A 82 -4.57 10.03 -7.39
C ARG A 82 -5.79 9.44 -8.08
N GLY A 83 -6.94 10.08 -7.94
CA GLY A 83 -8.20 9.58 -8.46
C GLY A 83 -8.96 8.64 -7.52
N TYR A 84 -8.37 8.24 -6.39
CA TYR A 84 -8.99 7.31 -5.45
C TYR A 84 -9.25 7.97 -4.08
N ASN A 85 -10.35 7.56 -3.47
CA ASN A 85 -10.76 7.88 -2.10
C ASN A 85 -10.58 9.37 -1.74
N LEU A 86 -9.64 9.71 -0.85
CA LEU A 86 -9.41 11.06 -0.35
C LEU A 86 -8.34 11.85 -1.12
N SER A 87 -7.68 11.24 -2.10
CA SER A 87 -6.77 11.94 -3.00
C SER A 87 -7.51 12.77 -4.04
N ASP A 88 -6.88 13.83 -4.52
CA ASP A 88 -7.44 14.66 -5.57
C ASP A 88 -7.65 13.87 -6.87
N GLN A 89 -8.66 14.28 -7.63
CA GLN A 89 -9.08 13.64 -8.88
C GLN A 89 -8.92 14.64 -10.06
N PRO A 90 -7.68 14.86 -10.53
CA PRO A 90 -7.43 15.81 -11.61
C PRO A 90 -8.11 15.37 -12.89
N ALA A 91 -8.61 16.35 -13.66
CA ALA A 91 -9.30 16.09 -14.92
C ALA A 91 -8.35 15.59 -16.02
N GLY A 92 -8.89 14.76 -16.92
CA GLY A 92 -8.21 14.30 -18.13
C GLY A 92 -7.31 13.08 -17.90
N VAL A 93 -7.35 12.16 -18.86
CA VAL A 93 -6.64 10.86 -18.79
C VAL A 93 -5.12 11.03 -18.65
N HIS A 94 -4.55 12.07 -19.26
CA HIS A 94 -3.11 12.35 -19.18
C HIS A 94 -2.62 12.62 -17.76
N SER A 95 -3.48 13.14 -16.87
CA SER A 95 -3.16 13.40 -15.47
C SER A 95 -2.88 12.11 -14.66
N TYR A 96 -3.23 10.98 -15.24
CA TYR A 96 -3.01 9.64 -14.66
C TYR A 96 -1.90 8.86 -15.38
N ALA A 97 -1.11 9.53 -16.20
CA ALA A 97 0.03 8.89 -16.85
C ALA A 97 1.06 8.43 -15.80
N MET A 98 1.74 7.34 -16.10
CA MET A 98 2.68 6.68 -15.17
C MET A 98 3.70 7.62 -14.52
N PRO A 99 4.30 8.61 -15.22
CA PRO A 99 5.23 9.53 -14.58
C PRO A 99 4.62 10.32 -13.41
N HIS A 100 3.34 10.70 -13.50
CA HIS A 100 2.65 11.40 -12.41
C HIS A 100 2.40 10.48 -11.21
N LEU A 101 2.00 9.22 -11.45
CA LEU A 101 1.79 8.23 -10.40
C LEU A 101 3.09 7.91 -9.67
N VAL A 102 4.20 7.83 -10.39
CA VAL A 102 5.54 7.64 -9.83
C VAL A 102 5.94 8.83 -8.98
N ALA A 103 5.76 10.05 -9.48
CA ALA A 103 6.07 11.28 -8.77
C ALA A 103 5.25 11.43 -7.48
N ASP A 104 4.00 10.97 -7.45
CA ASP A 104 3.17 10.95 -6.24
C ASP A 104 3.80 10.08 -5.14
N VAL A 105 4.28 8.90 -5.50
CA VAL A 105 4.92 8.01 -4.52
C VAL A 105 6.21 8.63 -3.98
N VAL A 106 7.01 9.25 -4.85
CA VAL A 106 8.22 9.97 -4.44
C VAL A 106 7.88 11.14 -3.51
N ALA A 107 6.85 11.92 -3.83
CA ALA A 107 6.36 13.02 -2.98
C ALA A 107 5.92 12.51 -1.60
N VAL A 108 5.23 11.37 -1.53
CA VAL A 108 4.84 10.74 -0.26
C VAL A 108 6.06 10.31 0.56
N VAL A 109 7.07 9.68 -0.05
CA VAL A 109 8.32 9.30 0.64
C VAL A 109 9.00 10.53 1.24
N GLN A 110 9.13 11.61 0.46
CA GLN A 110 9.75 12.87 0.88
C GLN A 110 8.93 13.57 1.97
N HIS A 111 7.60 13.66 1.81
CA HIS A 111 6.71 14.25 2.80
C HIS A 111 6.70 13.45 4.13
N ALA A 112 6.87 12.14 4.06
CA ALA A 112 7.09 11.29 5.23
C ALA A 112 8.45 11.52 5.89
N GLY A 113 9.32 12.37 5.36
CA GLY A 113 10.63 12.71 5.93
C GLY A 113 11.68 11.62 5.78
N ALA A 114 11.54 10.73 4.79
CA ALA A 114 12.49 9.66 4.53
C ALA A 114 13.27 9.89 3.22
N GLU A 115 14.52 9.45 3.21
CA GLU A 115 15.34 9.44 1.96
C GLU A 115 15.02 8.20 1.11
N LYS A 116 14.70 7.07 1.75
CA LYS A 116 14.39 5.79 1.13
C LYS A 116 13.25 5.08 1.83
N ALA A 117 12.57 4.22 1.06
CA ALA A 117 11.51 3.38 1.57
C ALA A 117 11.54 1.97 0.97
N THR A 118 11.01 1.00 1.70
CA THR A 118 10.54 -0.24 1.08
C THR A 118 9.24 0.07 0.35
N ILE A 119 9.23 -0.11 -0.97
CA ILE A 119 8.07 0.13 -1.82
C ILE A 119 7.32 -1.19 -2.02
N VAL A 120 6.06 -1.23 -1.63
CA VAL A 120 5.18 -2.40 -1.73
C VAL A 120 4.03 -2.06 -2.67
N GLY A 121 3.79 -2.88 -3.67
CA GLY A 121 2.68 -2.66 -4.61
C GLY A 121 1.89 -3.94 -4.90
N HIS A 122 0.59 -3.81 -4.97
CA HIS A 122 -0.33 -4.87 -5.34
C HIS A 122 -1.10 -4.48 -6.61
N ASP A 123 -1.27 -5.41 -7.55
CA ASP A 123 -2.03 -5.21 -8.79
C ASP A 123 -1.57 -3.95 -9.55
N TRP A 124 -2.45 -2.97 -9.83
CA TRP A 124 -2.09 -1.71 -10.47
C TRP A 124 -1.02 -0.93 -9.69
N GLY A 125 -1.10 -0.94 -8.35
CA GLY A 125 -0.05 -0.38 -7.48
C GLY A 125 1.30 -1.09 -7.63
N GLY A 126 1.30 -2.37 -8.00
CA GLY A 126 2.52 -3.11 -8.35
C GLY A 126 3.17 -2.58 -9.62
N MET A 127 2.38 -2.15 -10.62
CA MET A 127 2.90 -1.49 -11.82
C MET A 127 3.60 -0.18 -11.47
N VAL A 128 2.97 0.64 -10.63
CA VAL A 128 3.56 1.89 -10.13
C VAL A 128 4.84 1.62 -9.34
N ALA A 129 4.83 0.64 -8.42
CA ALA A 129 5.98 0.27 -7.61
C ALA A 129 7.19 -0.17 -8.46
N TRP A 130 6.98 -0.96 -9.52
CA TRP A 130 8.04 -1.29 -10.48
C TRP A 130 8.64 -0.05 -11.13
N GLN A 131 7.80 0.90 -11.55
CA GLN A 131 8.26 2.12 -12.22
C GLN A 131 9.00 3.05 -11.25
N VAL A 132 8.56 3.14 -9.98
CA VAL A 132 9.30 3.86 -8.93
C VAL A 132 10.71 3.27 -8.78
N ALA A 133 10.83 1.94 -8.66
CA ALA A 133 12.13 1.31 -8.50
C ALA A 133 13.05 1.47 -9.72
N PHE A 134 12.49 1.55 -10.94
CA PHE A 134 13.28 1.78 -12.15
C PHE A 134 13.73 3.23 -12.33
N ALA A 135 12.82 4.18 -12.07
CA ALA A 135 13.07 5.59 -12.31
C ALA A 135 13.77 6.28 -11.11
N HIS A 136 13.53 5.80 -9.90
CA HIS A 136 13.97 6.38 -8.64
C HIS A 136 14.64 5.34 -7.72
N PRO A 137 15.72 4.67 -8.15
CA PRO A 137 16.43 3.72 -7.29
C PRO A 137 17.02 4.38 -6.04
N GLU A 138 17.23 5.70 -6.06
CA GLU A 138 17.72 6.50 -4.93
C GLU A 138 16.72 6.55 -3.78
N VAL A 139 15.40 6.48 -4.03
CA VAL A 139 14.36 6.47 -2.99
C VAL A 139 13.86 5.05 -2.67
N THR A 140 14.30 4.04 -3.42
CA THR A 140 13.86 2.64 -3.24
C THR A 140 14.91 1.86 -2.46
N GLU A 141 14.60 1.46 -1.23
CA GLU A 141 15.46 0.56 -0.46
C GLU A 141 15.23 -0.90 -0.83
N ARG A 142 13.96 -1.29 -0.90
CA ARG A 142 13.49 -2.63 -1.31
C ARG A 142 12.21 -2.51 -2.12
N LEU A 143 11.99 -3.49 -2.98
CA LEU A 143 10.76 -3.59 -3.77
C LEU A 143 10.06 -4.90 -3.46
N VAL A 144 8.77 -4.82 -3.11
CA VAL A 144 7.88 -5.97 -2.87
C VAL A 144 6.69 -5.88 -3.80
N ILE A 145 6.48 -6.89 -4.63
CA ILE A 145 5.39 -6.93 -5.61
C ILE A 145 4.47 -8.11 -5.33
N LEU A 146 3.18 -7.82 -5.26
CA LEU A 146 2.12 -8.81 -5.11
C LEU A 146 1.26 -8.83 -6.39
N ASN A 147 1.09 -10.04 -6.95
CA ASN A 147 0.19 -10.33 -8.06
C ASN A 147 0.44 -9.52 -9.36
N LEU A 148 1.69 -9.08 -9.58
CA LEU A 148 2.06 -8.45 -10.84
C LEU A 148 3.46 -8.91 -11.27
N PRO A 149 3.62 -9.47 -12.49
CA PRO A 149 4.93 -9.87 -12.97
C PRO A 149 5.79 -8.65 -13.35
N HIS A 150 7.08 -8.90 -13.55
CA HIS A 150 7.99 -7.88 -14.09
C HIS A 150 7.44 -7.33 -15.43
N PRO A 151 7.40 -6.00 -15.65
CA PRO A 151 6.74 -5.37 -16.80
C PRO A 151 7.20 -5.92 -18.17
N ARG A 152 8.50 -6.17 -18.36
CA ARG A 152 9.00 -6.77 -19.60
C ARG A 152 8.49 -8.21 -19.81
N GLY A 153 8.35 -8.99 -18.74
CA GLY A 153 7.76 -10.32 -18.78
C GLY A 153 6.29 -10.27 -19.19
N LEU A 154 5.53 -9.38 -18.55
CA LEU A 154 4.11 -9.16 -18.86
C LEU A 154 3.93 -8.75 -20.34
N MET A 155 4.69 -7.78 -20.81
CA MET A 155 4.63 -7.33 -22.21
C MET A 155 4.93 -8.45 -23.21
N ARG A 156 5.94 -9.29 -22.92
CA ARG A 156 6.23 -10.45 -23.75
C ARG A 156 5.07 -11.43 -23.80
N GLU A 157 4.51 -11.78 -22.65
CA GLU A 157 3.38 -12.72 -22.56
C GLU A 157 2.13 -12.16 -23.26
N LEU A 158 1.83 -10.87 -23.09
CA LEU A 158 0.72 -10.21 -23.80
C LEU A 158 0.92 -10.19 -25.32
N ALA A 159 2.16 -10.14 -25.81
CA ALA A 159 2.46 -10.15 -27.23
C ALA A 159 2.42 -11.56 -27.85
N THR A 160 2.74 -12.62 -27.10
CA THR A 160 3.04 -13.94 -27.66
C THR A 160 2.20 -15.08 -27.08
N ASN A 161 1.48 -14.89 -25.97
CA ASN A 161 0.73 -15.94 -25.30
C ASN A 161 -0.78 -15.70 -25.39
N PRO A 162 -1.53 -16.46 -26.23
CA PRO A 162 -2.98 -16.28 -26.38
C PRO A 162 -3.75 -16.41 -25.08
N ARG A 163 -3.34 -17.32 -24.18
CA ARG A 163 -3.99 -17.49 -22.87
C ARG A 163 -3.82 -16.25 -21.99
N GLN A 164 -2.64 -15.61 -22.01
CA GLN A 164 -2.43 -14.36 -21.27
C GLN A 164 -3.24 -13.22 -21.88
N GLN A 165 -3.37 -13.17 -23.21
CA GLN A 165 -4.21 -12.18 -23.89
C GLN A 165 -5.67 -12.32 -23.49
N GLU A 166 -6.20 -13.56 -23.44
CA GLU A 166 -7.56 -13.85 -22.98
C GLU A 166 -7.75 -13.47 -21.52
N ASN A 167 -6.86 -13.91 -20.63
CA ASN A 167 -6.92 -13.60 -19.20
C ASN A 167 -6.83 -12.09 -18.88
N SER A 168 -6.22 -11.31 -19.77
CA SER A 168 -6.06 -9.86 -19.62
C SER A 168 -7.10 -9.04 -20.41
N GLN A 169 -8.08 -9.70 -21.02
CA GLN A 169 -9.09 -9.02 -21.86
C GLN A 169 -9.89 -8.00 -21.05
N TYR A 170 -10.24 -8.32 -19.80
CA TYR A 170 -10.97 -7.44 -18.90
C TYR A 170 -10.32 -6.04 -18.76
N ALA A 171 -8.98 -5.97 -18.75
CA ALA A 171 -8.26 -4.69 -18.62
C ALA A 171 -8.44 -3.81 -19.87
N ARG A 172 -8.68 -4.41 -21.04
CA ARG A 172 -9.02 -3.72 -22.28
C ARG A 172 -10.48 -3.31 -22.31
N ASP A 173 -11.34 -4.17 -21.78
CA ASP A 173 -12.79 -3.90 -21.72
C ASP A 173 -13.08 -2.70 -20.83
N PHE A 174 -12.38 -2.52 -19.71
CA PHE A 174 -12.47 -1.35 -18.85
C PHE A 174 -12.04 -0.03 -19.51
N GLN A 175 -11.31 -0.08 -20.63
CA GLN A 175 -10.89 1.12 -21.36
C GLN A 175 -11.88 1.53 -22.47
N GLN A 176 -12.93 0.74 -22.70
CA GLN A 176 -13.95 1.09 -23.70
C GLN A 176 -14.82 2.25 -23.22
N PRO A 177 -15.26 3.12 -24.13
CA PRO A 177 -16.25 4.13 -23.80
C PRO A 177 -17.51 3.49 -23.20
N GLY A 178 -17.99 4.02 -22.08
CA GLY A 178 -19.18 3.50 -21.38
C GLY A 178 -18.93 2.29 -20.47
N ALA A 179 -17.70 1.80 -20.33
CA ALA A 179 -17.39 0.65 -19.48
C ALA A 179 -17.67 0.88 -17.96
N HIS A 180 -17.95 2.12 -17.57
CA HIS A 180 -18.29 2.52 -16.20
C HIS A 180 -19.80 2.61 -15.95
N GLU A 181 -20.64 2.41 -16.98
CA GLU A 181 -22.10 2.36 -16.91
C GLU A 181 -22.58 0.93 -16.64
#